data_e786844cce65d81f4a53b20a0a3cac4b
#
_entry.id   e786844cce65d81f4a53b20a0a3cac4b
#
_cell.length_a   1.000
_cell.length_b   1.000
_cell.length_c   1.000
_cell.angle_alpha   90.00
_cell.angle_beta   90.00
_cell.angle_gamma   90.00
#
_symmetry.space_group_name_H-M   'P 1'
#
loop_
_entity.id
_entity.type
_entity.pdbx_description
1 polymer ?
#
loop_
_entity_poly.entity_id
_entity_poly.type
_entity_poly.pdbx_seq_one_letter_code
_entity_poly.pdbx_strand_id
1 'polypeptide(L)'
;CAEMGINMKIQIQKRKLAVSSILSFILTFLQIAGWQLSMNYGSSMHRSVLLQRIGVLKVWQCLLWGILEWILLDVFFYVTFTFLENRERVEIRAHKEGRFFWAVTFLLLFSIWMFFLWCCYPGYNNYDVENQLVQVMYDTIPYSSHHPLLHTLFCGGLITLGYKIDDSSLSLGLFLVNTVQIFILAGCMTCSLKYILKKTKRKGLFLFSFCFYAFCPVVVMFAMSPTKDVLCYAFLLMAFLQLNELYSILEEAGRAAFRKWFMPGVFLTLSCLMRKNVVYGVVVFGISSLLLFSRKRVKQLFLFAGVVVSCILINKGLLLALDAEPGEVDEALCVPYQQIARLYVEKGEDAFTEEEYQLLGRVVPPENLLCYDPVMADGIKANFSQGLPVLLENKGEYLRFWLKKGMQYPGVYL
;
A
#
# COMPACT_ATOMS: atom_id res chain seq x y z
N CYS A 1 47.55 2.38 -3.43
CA CYS A 1 46.55 2.16 -2.36
C CYS A 1 45.84 3.46 -1.92
N ALA A 2 46.56 4.57 -1.71
CA ALA A 2 45.93 5.82 -1.27
C ALA A 2 44.99 6.45 -2.33
N GLU A 3 45.42 6.51 -3.59
CA GLU A 3 44.59 7.03 -4.70
C GLU A 3 43.34 6.19 -4.96
N MET A 4 43.43 4.87 -4.83
CA MET A 4 42.28 3.98 -4.97
C MET A 4 41.26 4.18 -3.83
N GLY A 5 41.71 4.47 -2.62
CA GLY A 5 40.87 4.80 -1.48
C GLY A 5 40.16 6.15 -1.64
N ILE A 6 40.85 7.17 -2.20
CA ILE A 6 40.27 8.48 -2.48
C ILE A 6 39.22 8.40 -3.58
N ASN A 7 39.52 7.71 -4.69
CA ASN A 7 38.57 7.52 -5.78
C ASN A 7 37.30 6.75 -5.35
N MET A 8 37.44 5.75 -4.51
CA MET A 8 36.31 5.02 -3.94
C MET A 8 35.44 5.89 -3.04
N LYS A 9 36.03 6.74 -2.19
CA LYS A 9 35.25 7.68 -1.35
C LYS A 9 34.51 8.72 -2.18
N ILE A 10 35.14 9.27 -3.23
CA ILE A 10 34.51 10.24 -4.14
C ILE A 10 33.33 9.57 -4.87
N GLN A 11 33.49 8.34 -5.31
CA GLN A 11 32.41 7.59 -6.00
C GLN A 11 31.23 7.31 -5.07
N ILE A 12 31.48 6.97 -3.80
CA ILE A 12 30.43 6.77 -2.79
C ILE A 12 29.68 8.08 -2.52
N GLN A 13 30.39 9.20 -2.37
CA GLN A 13 29.74 10.51 -2.15
C GLN A 13 28.89 10.94 -3.35
N LYS A 14 29.40 10.78 -4.58
CA LYS A 14 28.63 11.06 -5.81
C LYS A 14 27.37 10.21 -5.89
N ARG A 15 27.45 8.92 -5.55
CA ARG A 15 26.30 8.02 -5.55
C ARG A 15 25.25 8.42 -4.51
N LYS A 16 25.67 8.84 -3.32
CA LYS A 16 24.74 9.33 -2.29
C LYS A 16 24.03 10.61 -2.73
N LEU A 17 24.79 11.57 -3.23
CA LEU A 17 24.20 12.82 -3.74
C LEU A 17 23.20 12.55 -4.86
N ALA A 18 23.52 11.65 -5.78
CA ALA A 18 22.58 11.27 -6.83
C ALA A 18 21.32 10.60 -6.29
N VAL A 19 21.44 9.68 -5.34
CA VAL A 19 20.27 8.98 -4.74
C VAL A 19 19.44 9.95 -3.92
N SER A 20 20.04 10.81 -3.09
CA SER A 20 19.28 11.80 -2.31
C SER A 20 18.53 12.76 -3.23
N SER A 21 19.19 13.26 -4.28
CA SER A 21 18.60 14.22 -5.21
C SER A 21 17.45 13.63 -6.03
N ILE A 22 17.58 12.38 -6.49
CA ILE A 22 16.50 11.67 -7.19
C ILE A 22 15.29 11.45 -6.26
N LEU A 23 15.50 10.96 -5.04
CA LEU A 23 14.44 10.74 -4.07
C LEU A 23 13.71 12.04 -3.73
N SER A 24 14.47 13.10 -3.47
CA SER A 24 13.94 14.43 -3.17
C SER A 24 13.12 14.99 -4.32
N PHE A 25 13.63 14.85 -5.55
CA PHE A 25 12.90 15.29 -6.75
C PHE A 25 11.57 14.54 -6.92
N ILE A 26 11.58 13.22 -6.78
CA ILE A 26 10.36 12.41 -6.90
C ILE A 26 9.34 12.82 -5.84
N LEU A 27 9.74 12.97 -4.58
CA LEU A 27 8.84 13.36 -3.49
C LEU A 27 8.27 14.76 -3.70
N THR A 28 9.09 15.74 -4.03
CA THR A 28 8.67 17.11 -4.33
C THR A 28 7.68 17.14 -5.51
N PHE A 29 8.00 16.42 -6.58
CA PHE A 29 7.11 16.34 -7.74
C PHE A 29 5.74 15.75 -7.37
N LEU A 30 5.73 14.63 -6.65
CA LEU A 30 4.48 13.99 -6.20
C LEU A 30 3.67 14.89 -5.27
N GLN A 31 4.33 15.63 -4.39
CA GLN A 31 3.67 16.53 -3.45
C GLN A 31 3.04 17.73 -4.14
N ILE A 32 3.77 18.38 -5.05
CA ILE A 32 3.25 19.53 -5.81
C ILE A 32 2.15 19.08 -6.79
N ALA A 33 2.34 17.97 -7.49
CA ALA A 33 1.33 17.40 -8.36
C ALA A 33 0.06 17.03 -7.57
N GLY A 34 0.20 16.36 -6.44
CA GLY A 34 -0.91 16.04 -5.55
C GLY A 34 -1.63 17.27 -5.02
N TRP A 35 -0.88 18.32 -4.65
CA TRP A 35 -1.45 19.61 -4.27
C TRP A 35 -2.29 20.21 -5.38
N GLN A 36 -1.74 20.35 -6.58
CA GLN A 36 -2.42 20.94 -7.73
C GLN A 36 -3.67 20.15 -8.12
N LEU A 37 -3.59 18.83 -8.14
CA LEU A 37 -4.74 17.96 -8.41
C LEU A 37 -5.82 18.13 -7.33
N SER A 38 -5.47 18.13 -6.06
CA SER A 38 -6.41 18.33 -4.97
C SER A 38 -7.08 19.71 -5.01
N MET A 39 -6.36 20.75 -5.41
CA MET A 39 -6.91 22.10 -5.48
C MET A 39 -7.78 22.34 -6.71
N ASN A 40 -7.42 21.76 -7.86
CA ASN A 40 -8.18 21.96 -9.09
C ASN A 40 -9.42 21.07 -9.15
N TYR A 41 -9.32 19.83 -8.66
CA TYR A 41 -10.32 18.80 -8.91
C TYR A 41 -10.94 18.21 -7.63
N GLY A 42 -10.31 18.40 -6.47
CA GLY A 42 -10.83 17.87 -5.21
C GLY A 42 -12.11 18.56 -4.76
N SER A 43 -13.07 17.80 -4.23
CA SER A 43 -14.30 18.37 -3.66
C SER A 43 -13.96 19.26 -2.46
N SER A 44 -14.69 20.36 -2.29
CA SER A 44 -14.50 21.30 -1.18
C SER A 44 -14.67 20.63 0.19
N MET A 45 -15.44 19.55 0.24
CA MET A 45 -15.77 18.81 1.45
C MET A 45 -14.54 18.07 2.05
N HIS A 46 -13.55 17.74 1.23
CA HIS A 46 -12.33 17.03 1.67
C HIS A 46 -11.12 17.95 1.87
N ARG A 47 -11.28 19.26 1.68
CA ARG A 47 -10.17 20.21 1.82
C ARG A 47 -10.08 20.72 3.25
N SER A 48 -8.88 20.66 3.85
CA SER A 48 -8.65 21.36 5.10
C SER A 48 -8.80 22.89 4.92
N VAL A 49 -9.18 23.59 5.99
CA VAL A 49 -9.31 25.06 5.98
C VAL A 49 -8.02 25.74 5.53
N LEU A 50 -6.86 25.18 5.88
CA LEU A 50 -5.56 25.69 5.48
C LEU A 50 -5.34 25.55 3.96
N LEU A 51 -5.67 24.40 3.39
CA LEU A 51 -5.59 24.15 1.96
C LEU A 51 -6.50 25.07 1.16
N GLN A 52 -7.72 25.32 1.63
CA GLN A 52 -8.66 26.25 0.99
C GLN A 52 -8.13 27.70 0.96
N ARG A 53 -7.37 28.12 2.00
CA ARG A 53 -6.79 29.47 2.05
C ARG A 53 -5.63 29.66 1.07
N ILE A 54 -4.82 28.63 0.83
CA ILE A 54 -3.66 28.72 -0.07
C ILE A 54 -4.09 28.64 -1.54
N GLY A 55 -5.07 27.79 -1.85
CA GLY A 55 -5.62 27.63 -3.20
C GLY A 55 -4.67 27.00 -4.21
N VAL A 56 -4.99 27.19 -5.49
CA VAL A 56 -4.18 26.69 -6.62
C VAL A 56 -2.91 27.52 -6.76
N LEU A 57 -1.74 26.84 -6.78
CA LEU A 57 -0.48 27.53 -6.97
C LEU A 57 -0.28 27.92 -8.44
N LYS A 58 0.19 29.13 -8.68
CA LYS A 58 0.65 29.56 -10.00
C LYS A 58 1.93 28.82 -10.38
N VAL A 59 2.20 28.70 -11.68
CA VAL A 59 3.40 27.98 -12.19
C VAL A 59 4.69 28.42 -11.51
N TRP A 60 4.89 29.74 -11.36
CA TRP A 60 6.09 30.27 -10.70
C TRP A 60 6.16 29.92 -9.20
N GLN A 61 5.01 29.82 -8.52
CA GLN A 61 4.94 29.37 -7.12
C GLN A 61 5.27 27.87 -7.00
N CYS A 62 4.77 27.05 -7.94
CA CYS A 62 5.13 25.63 -8.00
C CYS A 62 6.65 25.46 -8.19
N LEU A 63 7.25 26.25 -9.07
CA LEU A 63 8.69 26.22 -9.32
C LEU A 63 9.48 26.67 -8.08
N LEU A 64 9.08 27.79 -7.46
CA LEU A 64 9.75 28.34 -6.27
C LEU A 64 9.67 27.34 -5.09
N TRP A 65 8.46 26.88 -4.76
CA TRP A 65 8.26 25.92 -3.67
C TRP A 65 8.89 24.58 -4.00
N GLY A 66 8.81 24.13 -5.24
CA GLY A 66 9.44 22.89 -5.68
C GLY A 66 10.96 22.90 -5.55
N ILE A 67 11.62 23.97 -5.97
CA ILE A 67 13.07 24.12 -5.81
C ILE A 67 13.44 24.16 -4.33
N LEU A 68 12.73 24.96 -3.53
CA LEU A 68 12.99 25.07 -2.09
C LEU A 68 12.81 23.73 -1.38
N GLU A 69 11.72 23.05 -1.62
CA GLU A 69 11.41 21.75 -1.02
C GLU A 69 12.40 20.67 -1.47
N TRP A 70 12.73 20.63 -2.76
CA TRP A 70 13.74 19.71 -3.29
C TRP A 70 15.09 19.90 -2.60
N ILE A 71 15.57 21.13 -2.46
CA ILE A 71 16.84 21.43 -1.78
C ILE A 71 16.78 21.01 -0.31
N LEU A 72 15.70 21.33 0.40
CA LEU A 72 15.54 20.95 1.81
C LEU A 72 15.52 19.42 2.01
N LEU A 73 14.79 18.71 1.18
CA LEU A 73 14.73 17.24 1.20
C LEU A 73 16.07 16.64 0.79
N ASP A 74 16.75 17.20 -0.22
CA ASP A 74 18.07 16.71 -0.64
C ASP A 74 19.10 16.84 0.47
N VAL A 75 19.16 18.00 1.12
CA VAL A 75 20.03 18.22 2.30
C VAL A 75 19.65 17.24 3.41
N PHE A 76 18.37 17.07 3.70
CA PHE A 76 17.88 16.13 4.72
C PHE A 76 18.32 14.69 4.43
N PHE A 77 18.09 14.18 3.22
CA PHE A 77 18.50 12.83 2.84
C PHE A 77 20.01 12.67 2.80
N TYR A 78 20.73 13.64 2.23
CA TYR A 78 22.18 13.61 2.18
C TYR A 78 22.82 13.57 3.57
N VAL A 79 22.36 14.45 4.49
CA VAL A 79 22.81 14.47 5.89
C VAL A 79 22.45 13.15 6.58
N THR A 80 21.24 12.64 6.36
CA THR A 80 20.80 11.37 6.93
C THR A 80 21.67 10.21 6.44
N PHE A 81 21.91 10.10 5.13
CA PHE A 81 22.78 9.05 4.58
C PHE A 81 24.22 9.17 5.07
N THR A 82 24.77 10.39 5.14
CA THR A 82 26.10 10.63 5.67
C THR A 82 26.20 10.30 7.16
N PHE A 83 25.17 10.67 7.93
CA PHE A 83 25.09 10.36 9.34
C PHE A 83 24.95 8.84 9.58
N LEU A 84 24.21 8.13 8.76
CA LEU A 84 24.09 6.67 8.84
C LEU A 84 25.41 5.97 8.50
N GLU A 85 26.14 6.42 7.47
CA GLU A 85 27.41 5.83 7.07
C GLU A 85 28.56 6.11 8.03
N ASN A 86 28.73 7.35 8.49
CA ASN A 86 29.85 7.73 9.36
C ASN A 86 29.87 6.98 10.71
N ARG A 87 28.81 6.24 11.03
CA ARG A 87 28.69 5.47 12.28
C ARG A 87 28.75 3.96 12.13
N GLU A 88 28.91 3.42 10.93
CA GLU A 88 29.24 1.99 10.77
C GLU A 88 30.62 1.62 11.37
N ARG A 89 31.47 2.61 11.65
CA ARG A 89 32.85 2.41 12.14
C ARG A 89 33.03 2.35 13.66
N VAL A 90 31.98 2.59 14.44
CA VAL A 90 32.08 2.39 15.88
C VAL A 90 31.68 0.95 16.19
N GLU A 91 32.64 0.06 16.30
CA GLU A 91 32.49 -1.27 16.92
C GLU A 91 32.04 -1.10 18.38
N ILE A 92 30.74 -0.87 18.56
CA ILE A 92 30.14 -1.10 19.87
C ILE A 92 30.01 -2.60 19.99
N ARG A 93 30.72 -3.20 20.95
CA ARG A 93 30.50 -4.58 21.42
C ARG A 93 29.00 -4.80 21.49
N ALA A 94 28.46 -5.55 20.52
CA ALA A 94 27.04 -5.81 20.41
C ALA A 94 26.61 -6.62 21.63
N HIS A 95 26.07 -5.95 22.62
CA HIS A 95 25.30 -6.64 23.66
C HIS A 95 24.10 -7.27 22.94
N LYS A 96 24.08 -8.58 22.82
CA LYS A 96 22.92 -9.28 22.26
C LYS A 96 21.77 -9.10 23.24
N GLU A 97 20.85 -8.21 22.91
CA GLU A 97 19.63 -8.04 23.66
C GLU A 97 18.92 -9.39 23.78
N GLY A 98 18.60 -9.79 25.01
CA GLY A 98 18.01 -11.09 25.30
C GLY A 98 16.56 -11.22 24.78
N ARG A 99 16.05 -12.45 24.77
CA ARG A 99 14.64 -12.72 24.40
C ARG A 99 13.66 -11.93 25.27
N PHE A 100 13.99 -11.76 26.54
CA PHE A 100 13.19 -11.01 27.51
C PHE A 100 13.01 -9.54 27.10
N PHE A 101 14.07 -8.86 26.66
CA PHE A 101 13.99 -7.47 26.17
C PHE A 101 12.97 -7.32 25.02
N TRP A 102 12.98 -8.23 24.07
CA TRP A 102 12.05 -8.20 22.93
C TRP A 102 10.60 -8.53 23.32
N ALA A 103 10.43 -9.43 24.29
CA ALA A 103 9.11 -9.70 24.87
C ALA A 103 8.55 -8.47 25.59
N VAL A 104 9.36 -7.76 26.38
CA VAL A 104 8.97 -6.52 27.04
C VAL A 104 8.66 -5.43 26.01
N THR A 105 9.48 -5.28 24.97
CA THR A 105 9.24 -4.30 23.89
C THR A 105 7.89 -4.56 23.20
N PHE A 106 7.60 -5.82 22.88
CA PHE A 106 6.31 -6.22 22.31
C PHE A 106 5.15 -5.91 23.26
N LEU A 107 5.26 -6.33 24.52
CA LEU A 107 4.20 -6.11 25.51
C LEU A 107 3.93 -4.63 25.76
N LEU A 108 4.95 -3.80 25.82
CA LEU A 108 4.81 -2.36 25.95
C LEU A 108 4.05 -1.76 24.77
N LEU A 109 4.47 -2.09 23.54
CA LEU A 109 3.82 -1.58 22.33
C LEU A 109 2.36 -2.05 22.24
N PHE A 110 2.13 -3.33 22.49
CA PHE A 110 0.79 -3.92 22.54
C PHE A 110 -0.08 -3.24 23.60
N SER A 111 0.42 -3.08 24.85
CA SER A 111 -0.35 -2.47 25.93
C SER A 111 -0.67 -1.00 25.67
N ILE A 112 0.25 -0.23 25.08
CA ILE A 112 0.00 1.17 24.71
C ILE A 112 -1.14 1.23 23.67
N TRP A 113 -1.11 0.41 22.64
CA TRP A 113 -2.16 0.41 21.62
C TRP A 113 -3.50 -0.15 22.15
N MET A 114 -3.46 -1.13 23.05
CA MET A 114 -4.66 -1.61 23.74
C MET A 114 -5.27 -0.55 24.65
N PHE A 115 -4.46 0.29 25.30
CA PHE A 115 -4.96 1.45 26.05
C PHE A 115 -5.67 2.44 25.14
N PHE A 116 -5.11 2.77 23.96
CA PHE A 116 -5.80 3.62 22.99
C PHE A 116 -7.08 2.97 22.45
N LEU A 117 -7.04 1.67 22.16
CA LEU A 117 -8.24 0.94 21.73
C LEU A 117 -9.33 0.97 22.81
N TRP A 118 -8.97 0.85 24.08
CA TRP A 118 -9.93 0.98 25.19
C TRP A 118 -10.54 2.39 25.22
N CYS A 119 -9.72 3.43 25.14
CA CYS A 119 -10.21 4.81 25.11
C CYS A 119 -11.16 5.09 23.93
N CYS A 120 -10.97 4.40 22.82
CA CYS A 120 -11.76 4.53 21.60
C CYS A 120 -12.69 3.31 21.37
N TYR A 121 -13.04 2.57 22.41
CA TYR A 121 -13.86 1.36 22.30
C TYR A 121 -15.10 1.56 21.41
N PRO A 122 -15.38 0.65 20.50
CA PRO A 122 -14.72 -0.63 20.18
C PRO A 122 -13.60 -0.53 19.13
N GLY A 123 -13.14 0.68 18.81
CA GLY A 123 -12.22 1.02 17.73
C GLY A 123 -12.96 1.70 16.58
N TYR A 124 -12.23 1.92 15.48
CA TYR A 124 -12.81 2.51 14.28
C TYR A 124 -13.48 1.44 13.44
N ASN A 125 -14.65 1.77 12.88
CA ASN A 125 -15.31 0.97 11.87
C ASN A 125 -14.94 1.48 10.48
N ASN A 126 -15.01 0.60 9.49
CA ASN A 126 -14.75 0.93 8.09
C ASN A 126 -15.87 0.31 7.23
N TYR A 127 -16.34 1.06 6.26
CA TYR A 127 -17.33 0.64 5.28
C TYR A 127 -16.99 -0.72 4.61
N ASP A 128 -15.72 -0.95 4.25
CA ASP A 128 -15.28 -2.24 3.70
C ASP A 128 -15.57 -3.41 4.64
N VAL A 129 -15.42 -3.21 5.97
CA VAL A 129 -15.65 -4.25 6.97
C VAL A 129 -17.14 -4.55 7.13
N GLU A 130 -18.00 -3.54 7.01
CA GLU A 130 -19.45 -3.75 7.03
C GLU A 130 -19.89 -4.64 5.86
N ASN A 131 -19.39 -4.35 4.65
CA ASN A 131 -19.66 -5.17 3.46
C ASN A 131 -19.13 -6.61 3.58
N GLN A 132 -18.01 -6.79 4.28
CA GLN A 132 -17.45 -8.12 4.55
C GLN A 132 -18.25 -8.87 5.62
N LEU A 133 -18.73 -8.15 6.62
CA LEU A 133 -19.48 -8.72 7.73
C LEU A 133 -20.82 -9.32 7.29
N VAL A 134 -21.58 -8.61 6.44
CA VAL A 134 -22.89 -9.10 5.95
C VAL A 134 -22.75 -10.42 5.21
N GLN A 135 -21.65 -10.66 4.52
CA GLN A 135 -21.38 -11.93 3.83
C GLN A 135 -21.12 -13.10 4.80
N VAL A 136 -20.67 -12.82 6.03
CA VAL A 136 -20.38 -13.85 7.04
C VAL A 136 -21.59 -14.09 7.95
N MET A 137 -22.40 -13.05 8.21
CA MET A 137 -23.51 -13.13 9.15
C MET A 137 -24.83 -13.59 8.52
N TYR A 138 -25.02 -13.39 7.22
CA TYR A 138 -26.29 -13.67 6.56
C TYR A 138 -26.12 -14.72 5.46
N ASP A 139 -26.66 -15.92 5.68
CA ASP A 139 -26.60 -17.02 4.72
C ASP A 139 -27.27 -16.71 3.37
N THR A 140 -28.12 -15.67 3.32
CA THR A 140 -28.77 -15.21 2.09
C THR A 140 -27.89 -14.35 1.20
N ILE A 141 -26.74 -13.89 1.70
CA ILE A 141 -25.79 -13.05 0.96
C ILE A 141 -24.59 -13.91 0.58
N PRO A 142 -24.34 -14.11 -0.72
CA PRO A 142 -23.22 -14.93 -1.16
C PRO A 142 -21.88 -14.27 -0.80
N TYR A 143 -20.87 -15.09 -0.53
CA TYR A 143 -19.52 -14.59 -0.46
C TYR A 143 -19.11 -13.99 -1.81
N SER A 144 -18.42 -12.87 -1.79
CA SER A 144 -17.88 -12.24 -2.99
C SER A 144 -16.38 -11.99 -2.83
N SER A 145 -15.63 -12.26 -3.87
CA SER A 145 -14.22 -11.94 -3.91
C SER A 145 -13.94 -10.46 -4.23
N HIS A 146 -14.91 -9.57 -4.17
CA HIS A 146 -14.72 -8.13 -4.25
C HIS A 146 -13.66 -7.68 -3.22
N HIS A 147 -13.86 -8.02 -1.95
CA HIS A 147 -12.82 -7.94 -0.93
C HIS A 147 -12.02 -9.25 -0.83
N PRO A 148 -10.76 -9.21 -0.33
CA PRO A 148 -9.98 -10.42 -0.13
C PRO A 148 -10.67 -11.39 0.84
N LEU A 149 -11.03 -12.60 0.35
CA LEU A 149 -11.78 -13.57 1.14
C LEU A 149 -11.11 -13.95 2.47
N LEU A 150 -9.78 -14.01 2.50
CA LEU A 150 -9.06 -14.29 3.75
C LEU A 150 -9.30 -13.18 4.79
N HIS A 151 -9.34 -11.91 4.37
CA HIS A 151 -9.65 -10.80 5.28
C HIS A 151 -11.13 -10.80 5.67
N THR A 152 -12.04 -11.15 4.76
CA THR A 152 -13.47 -11.32 5.04
C THR A 152 -13.69 -12.36 6.13
N LEU A 153 -13.05 -13.53 6.02
CA LEU A 153 -13.14 -14.58 7.03
C LEU A 153 -12.50 -14.16 8.38
N PHE A 154 -11.38 -13.42 8.31
CA PHE A 154 -10.72 -12.92 9.52
C PHE A 154 -11.60 -11.93 10.28
N CYS A 155 -12.07 -10.87 9.61
CA CYS A 155 -12.92 -9.84 10.25
C CYS A 155 -14.30 -10.40 10.60
N GLY A 156 -14.99 -10.98 9.63
CA GLY A 156 -16.33 -11.51 9.82
C GLY A 156 -16.37 -12.61 10.88
N GLY A 157 -15.41 -13.54 10.86
CA GLY A 157 -15.35 -14.62 11.86
C GLY A 157 -15.16 -14.12 13.29
N LEU A 158 -14.29 -13.13 13.52
CA LEU A 158 -14.07 -12.56 14.85
C LEU A 158 -15.26 -11.69 15.30
N ILE A 159 -15.90 -10.92 14.40
CA ILE A 159 -17.07 -10.14 14.73
C ILE A 159 -18.26 -11.05 15.06
N THR A 160 -18.48 -12.11 14.27
CA THR A 160 -19.51 -13.11 14.56
C THR A 160 -19.24 -13.84 15.87
N LEU A 161 -17.98 -14.13 16.20
CA LEU A 161 -17.61 -14.70 17.49
C LEU A 161 -17.97 -13.76 18.64
N GLY A 162 -17.64 -12.47 18.53
CA GLY A 162 -18.00 -11.47 19.52
C GLY A 162 -19.52 -11.34 19.70
N TYR A 163 -20.28 -11.34 18.61
CA TYR A 163 -21.73 -11.32 18.63
C TYR A 163 -22.35 -12.55 19.30
N LYS A 164 -21.76 -13.74 19.15
CA LYS A 164 -22.18 -14.95 19.86
C LYS A 164 -21.94 -14.91 21.37
N ILE A 165 -21.02 -14.06 21.83
CA ILE A 165 -20.70 -13.88 23.26
C ILE A 165 -21.62 -12.79 23.85
N ASP A 166 -21.83 -11.70 23.11
CA ASP A 166 -22.71 -10.59 23.47
C ASP A 166 -23.57 -10.25 22.24
N ASP A 167 -24.81 -10.73 22.25
CA ASP A 167 -25.77 -10.58 21.15
C ASP A 167 -26.45 -9.20 21.11
N SER A 168 -26.13 -8.33 22.08
CA SER A 168 -26.70 -6.98 22.16
C SER A 168 -26.08 -6.01 21.13
N SER A 169 -24.84 -6.26 20.70
CA SER A 169 -24.14 -5.40 19.75
C SER A 169 -22.94 -6.06 19.06
N LEU A 170 -22.51 -5.48 17.95
CA LEU A 170 -21.29 -5.90 17.25
C LEU A 170 -20.00 -5.35 17.86
N SER A 171 -20.11 -4.55 18.92
CA SER A 171 -18.98 -3.82 19.51
C SER A 171 -17.90 -4.75 20.04
N LEU A 172 -18.28 -5.82 20.74
CA LEU A 172 -17.32 -6.80 21.25
C LEU A 172 -16.58 -7.49 20.09
N GLY A 173 -17.28 -7.81 19.02
CA GLY A 173 -16.67 -8.42 17.82
C GLY A 173 -15.66 -7.49 17.16
N LEU A 174 -15.99 -6.22 16.97
CA LEU A 174 -15.09 -5.21 16.42
C LEU A 174 -13.86 -5.00 17.33
N PHE A 175 -14.07 -4.98 18.64
CA PHE A 175 -12.97 -4.93 19.62
C PHE A 175 -12.03 -6.15 19.49
N LEU A 176 -12.57 -7.36 19.30
CA LEU A 176 -11.78 -8.57 19.11
C LEU A 176 -10.93 -8.51 17.81
N VAL A 177 -11.53 -8.07 16.69
CA VAL A 177 -10.77 -7.88 15.45
C VAL A 177 -9.60 -6.94 15.64
N ASN A 178 -9.87 -5.75 16.21
CA ASN A 178 -8.84 -4.76 16.49
C ASN A 178 -7.76 -5.30 17.45
N THR A 179 -8.16 -6.05 18.48
CA THR A 179 -7.20 -6.67 19.42
C THR A 179 -6.26 -7.64 18.73
N VAL A 180 -6.78 -8.54 17.89
CA VAL A 180 -5.96 -9.52 17.15
C VAL A 180 -5.08 -8.78 16.12
N GLN A 181 -5.60 -7.79 15.43
CA GLN A 181 -4.83 -6.95 14.51
C GLN A 181 -3.68 -6.24 15.22
N ILE A 182 -3.95 -5.60 16.37
CA ILE A 182 -2.93 -4.94 17.20
C ILE A 182 -1.87 -5.93 17.65
N PHE A 183 -2.24 -7.15 18.05
CA PHE A 183 -1.30 -8.18 18.44
C PHE A 183 -0.34 -8.54 17.29
N ILE A 184 -0.86 -8.78 16.09
CA ILE A 184 -0.07 -9.09 14.90
C ILE A 184 0.84 -7.90 14.55
N LEU A 185 0.29 -6.69 14.50
CA LEU A 185 1.01 -5.47 14.15
C LEU A 185 2.13 -5.16 15.15
N ALA A 186 1.88 -5.29 16.47
CA ALA A 186 2.88 -5.10 17.52
C ALA A 186 4.05 -6.10 17.35
N GLY A 187 3.74 -7.35 16.98
CA GLY A 187 4.76 -8.36 16.65
C GLY A 187 5.63 -7.93 15.47
N CYS A 188 5.01 -7.51 14.37
CA CYS A 188 5.72 -7.05 13.16
C CYS A 188 6.58 -5.80 13.45
N MET A 189 6.05 -4.83 14.18
CA MET A 189 6.78 -3.61 14.56
C MET A 189 7.94 -3.91 15.53
N THR A 190 7.77 -4.84 16.46
CA THR A 190 8.86 -5.31 17.33
C THR A 190 9.98 -5.98 16.52
N CYS A 191 9.64 -6.77 15.49
CA CYS A 191 10.63 -7.33 14.58
C CYS A 191 11.35 -6.24 13.79
N SER A 192 10.66 -5.19 13.35
CA SER A 192 11.26 -4.02 12.72
C SER A 192 12.22 -3.28 13.65
N LEU A 193 11.83 -3.04 14.90
CA LEU A 193 12.68 -2.42 15.92
C LEU A 193 13.94 -3.26 16.18
N LYS A 194 13.78 -4.59 16.25
CA LYS A 194 14.92 -5.52 16.36
C LYS A 194 15.86 -5.40 15.16
N TYR A 195 15.31 -5.31 13.96
CA TYR A 195 16.09 -5.13 12.74
C TYR A 195 16.86 -3.81 12.76
N ILE A 196 16.18 -2.70 13.11
CA ILE A 196 16.78 -1.36 13.23
C ILE A 196 17.93 -1.40 14.22
N LEU A 197 17.72 -1.93 15.44
CA LEU A 197 18.77 -2.01 16.45
C LEU A 197 19.95 -2.87 16.03
N LYS A 198 19.66 -4.04 15.39
CA LYS A 198 20.69 -4.96 14.86
C LYS A 198 21.56 -4.29 13.78
N LYS A 199 20.94 -3.57 12.85
CA LYS A 199 21.64 -2.93 11.71
C LYS A 199 22.35 -1.65 12.10
N THR A 200 21.73 -0.81 12.92
CA THR A 200 22.27 0.51 13.26
C THR A 200 23.08 0.52 14.55
N LYS A 201 22.88 -0.46 15.43
CA LYS A 201 23.47 -0.54 16.78
C LYS A 201 23.23 0.72 17.64
N ARG A 202 22.16 1.50 17.35
CA ARG A 202 21.84 2.78 17.97
C ARG A 202 20.62 2.69 18.85
N LYS A 203 20.81 2.78 20.16
CA LYS A 203 19.71 2.81 21.14
C LYS A 203 18.81 4.05 20.96
N GLY A 204 19.39 5.20 20.60
CA GLY A 204 18.60 6.42 20.34
C GLY A 204 17.64 6.28 19.15
N LEU A 205 18.08 5.66 18.04
CA LEU A 205 17.22 5.41 16.89
C LEU A 205 16.16 4.35 17.21
N PHE A 206 16.51 3.32 17.97
CA PHE A 206 15.54 2.34 18.48
C PHE A 206 14.46 3.03 19.32
N LEU A 207 14.85 3.88 20.29
CA LEU A 207 13.91 4.58 21.15
C LEU A 207 13.01 5.54 20.35
N PHE A 208 13.60 6.30 19.43
CA PHE A 208 12.84 7.18 18.53
C PHE A 208 11.81 6.38 17.71
N SER A 209 12.24 5.27 17.10
CA SER A 209 11.34 4.42 16.31
C SER A 209 10.26 3.78 17.18
N PHE A 210 10.59 3.36 18.41
CA PHE A 210 9.61 2.84 19.35
C PHE A 210 8.57 3.90 19.71
N CYS A 211 9.00 5.11 20.09
CA CYS A 211 8.09 6.21 20.40
C CYS A 211 7.24 6.61 19.19
N PHE A 212 7.81 6.62 17.99
CA PHE A 212 7.07 6.87 16.77
C PHE A 212 5.98 5.82 16.55
N TYR A 213 6.29 4.53 16.66
CA TYR A 213 5.28 3.48 16.53
C TYR A 213 4.21 3.57 17.64
N ALA A 214 4.64 3.82 18.87
CA ALA A 214 3.74 3.83 20.02
C ALA A 214 2.76 5.01 20.02
N PHE A 215 3.18 6.20 19.57
CA PHE A 215 2.45 7.45 19.81
C PHE A 215 2.13 8.27 18.56
N CYS A 216 2.64 7.92 17.37
CA CYS A 216 2.26 8.63 16.16
C CYS A 216 0.75 8.42 15.89
N PRO A 217 -0.05 9.51 15.83
CA PRO A 217 -1.51 9.38 15.73
C PRO A 217 -1.97 8.53 14.54
N VAL A 218 -1.30 8.66 13.40
CA VAL A 218 -1.61 7.89 12.19
C VAL A 218 -1.40 6.40 12.43
N VAL A 219 -0.27 6.01 13.05
CA VAL A 219 0.02 4.61 13.36
C VAL A 219 -1.00 4.03 14.34
N VAL A 220 -1.33 4.78 15.39
CA VAL A 220 -2.31 4.39 16.41
C VAL A 220 -3.70 4.23 15.80
N MET A 221 -4.15 5.19 14.98
CA MET A 221 -5.44 5.12 14.30
C MET A 221 -5.55 3.89 13.39
N PHE A 222 -4.52 3.63 12.57
CA PHE A 222 -4.50 2.45 11.71
C PHE A 222 -4.43 1.14 12.50
N ALA A 223 -3.73 1.12 13.65
CA ALA A 223 -3.71 -0.06 14.51
C ALA A 223 -5.11 -0.45 15.02
N MET A 224 -5.98 0.54 15.25
CA MET A 224 -7.35 0.37 15.74
C MET A 224 -8.42 0.37 14.63
N SER A 225 -8.02 0.31 13.37
CA SER A 225 -8.93 0.29 12.22
C SER A 225 -8.79 -1.03 11.47
N PRO A 226 -9.83 -1.87 11.40
CA PRO A 226 -9.75 -3.21 10.85
C PRO A 226 -9.79 -3.18 9.31
N THR A 227 -8.77 -2.56 8.71
CA THR A 227 -8.64 -2.50 7.26
C THR A 227 -7.71 -3.59 6.74
N LYS A 228 -8.06 -4.14 5.58
CA LYS A 228 -7.19 -5.09 4.83
C LYS A 228 -5.77 -4.59 4.64
N ASP A 229 -5.60 -3.27 4.54
CA ASP A 229 -4.33 -2.62 4.28
C ASP A 229 -3.35 -2.72 5.45
N VAL A 230 -3.83 -2.66 6.70
CA VAL A 230 -2.98 -2.73 7.90
C VAL A 230 -2.25 -4.06 7.99
N LEU A 231 -2.98 -5.17 7.87
CA LEU A 231 -2.37 -6.51 7.88
C LEU A 231 -1.52 -6.75 6.62
N CYS A 232 -1.97 -6.26 5.47
CA CYS A 232 -1.20 -6.32 4.23
C CYS A 232 0.18 -5.70 4.40
N TYR A 233 0.26 -4.46 4.90
CA TYR A 233 1.53 -3.77 5.07
C TYR A 233 2.36 -4.32 6.24
N ALA A 234 1.74 -4.84 7.30
CA ALA A 234 2.45 -5.55 8.35
C ALA A 234 3.21 -6.78 7.81
N PHE A 235 2.53 -7.59 6.99
CA PHE A 235 3.16 -8.75 6.36
C PHE A 235 4.17 -8.35 5.28
N LEU A 236 3.91 -7.30 4.51
CA LEU A 236 4.85 -6.77 3.52
C LEU A 236 6.14 -6.26 4.20
N LEU A 237 6.02 -5.57 5.33
CA LEU A 237 7.17 -5.17 6.14
C LEU A 237 7.99 -6.39 6.58
N MET A 238 7.33 -7.44 7.10
CA MET A 238 8.02 -8.67 7.48
C MET A 238 8.73 -9.33 6.30
N ALA A 239 8.09 -9.39 5.14
CA ALA A 239 8.71 -9.90 3.92
C ALA A 239 9.95 -9.10 3.54
N PHE A 240 9.86 -7.77 3.56
CA PHE A 240 10.98 -6.87 3.26
C PHE A 240 12.17 -7.09 4.22
N LEU A 241 11.91 -7.18 5.52
CA LEU A 241 12.96 -7.44 6.52
C LEU A 241 13.65 -8.79 6.28
N GLN A 242 12.85 -9.83 5.97
CA GLN A 242 13.37 -11.18 5.71
C GLN A 242 14.14 -11.26 4.38
N LEU A 243 13.68 -10.57 3.32
CA LEU A 243 14.40 -10.49 2.04
C LEU A 243 15.73 -9.76 2.20
N ASN A 244 15.74 -8.64 2.92
CA ASN A 244 16.98 -7.89 3.16
C ASN A 244 18.01 -8.75 3.93
N GLU A 245 17.56 -9.50 4.93
CA GLU A 245 18.44 -10.44 5.64
C GLU A 245 18.92 -11.58 4.73
N LEU A 246 18.05 -12.13 3.88
CA LEU A 246 18.38 -13.15 2.90
C LEU A 246 19.46 -12.66 1.93
N TYR A 247 19.28 -11.49 1.33
CA TYR A 247 20.26 -10.94 0.38
C TYR A 247 21.60 -10.64 1.05
N SER A 248 21.61 -10.10 2.28
CA SER A 248 22.86 -9.90 3.04
C SER A 248 23.59 -11.24 3.25
N ILE A 249 22.88 -12.32 3.63
CA ILE A 249 23.48 -13.64 3.81
C ILE A 249 24.02 -14.19 2.46
N LEU A 250 23.31 -13.97 1.36
CA LEU A 250 23.76 -14.43 0.04
C LEU A 250 25.02 -13.68 -0.43
N GLU A 251 25.14 -12.40 -0.11
CA GLU A 251 26.33 -11.60 -0.40
C GLU A 251 27.52 -12.06 0.42
N GLU A 252 27.36 -12.32 1.70
CA GLU A 252 28.43 -12.70 2.63
C GLU A 252 28.85 -14.17 2.47
N ALA A 253 27.88 -15.11 2.53
CA ALA A 253 28.14 -16.54 2.60
C ALA A 253 27.81 -17.30 1.29
N GLY A 254 27.21 -16.66 0.29
CA GLY A 254 26.83 -17.25 -0.99
C GLY A 254 25.76 -18.36 -0.92
N ARG A 255 25.30 -18.72 0.29
CA ARG A 255 24.27 -19.74 0.55
C ARG A 255 23.44 -19.37 1.77
N ALA A 256 22.15 -19.72 1.74
CA ALA A 256 21.24 -19.56 2.86
C ALA A 256 20.43 -20.83 3.10
N ALA A 257 20.06 -21.09 4.37
CA ALA A 257 19.22 -22.20 4.76
C ALA A 257 17.81 -22.08 4.16
N PHE A 258 17.11 -23.20 3.98
CA PHE A 258 15.75 -23.25 3.42
C PHE A 258 14.78 -22.28 4.11
N ARG A 259 14.80 -22.23 5.44
CA ARG A 259 13.94 -21.31 6.23
C ARG A 259 14.08 -19.85 5.80
N LYS A 260 15.28 -19.41 5.41
CA LYS A 260 15.54 -18.02 4.97
C LYS A 260 14.91 -17.69 3.59
N TRP A 261 14.68 -18.71 2.78
CA TRP A 261 13.94 -18.59 1.52
C TRP A 261 12.43 -18.70 1.75
N PHE A 262 12.00 -19.60 2.64
CA PHE A 262 10.60 -19.90 2.89
C PHE A 262 9.85 -18.75 3.58
N MET A 263 10.43 -18.16 4.62
CA MET A 263 9.76 -17.12 5.43
C MET A 263 9.34 -15.88 4.63
N PRO A 264 10.20 -15.24 3.79
CA PRO A 264 9.74 -14.13 2.97
C PRO A 264 8.62 -14.53 2.01
N GLY A 265 8.64 -15.76 1.47
CA GLY A 265 7.56 -16.30 0.64
C GLY A 265 6.23 -16.34 1.38
N VAL A 266 6.21 -16.85 2.62
CA VAL A 266 5.01 -16.87 3.46
C VAL A 266 4.46 -15.46 3.68
N PHE A 267 5.29 -14.50 4.07
CA PHE A 267 4.84 -13.15 4.35
C PHE A 267 4.40 -12.40 3.09
N LEU A 268 5.05 -12.61 1.94
CA LEU A 268 4.59 -12.08 0.65
C LEU A 268 3.22 -12.66 0.27
N THR A 269 3.03 -13.97 0.42
CA THR A 269 1.75 -14.62 0.15
C THR A 269 0.65 -14.08 1.06
N LEU A 270 0.89 -13.97 2.38
CA LEU A 270 -0.08 -13.38 3.31
C LEU A 270 -0.42 -11.94 2.93
N SER A 271 0.57 -11.13 2.57
CA SER A 271 0.33 -9.75 2.11
C SER A 271 -0.54 -9.70 0.85
N CYS A 272 -0.26 -10.55 -0.15
CA CYS A 272 -1.07 -10.65 -1.37
C CYS A 272 -2.50 -11.14 -1.10
N LEU A 273 -2.68 -12.04 -0.12
CA LEU A 273 -4.00 -12.54 0.27
C LEU A 273 -4.81 -11.49 1.04
N MET A 274 -4.17 -10.53 1.72
CA MET A 274 -4.84 -9.39 2.33
C MET A 274 -5.19 -8.30 1.30
N ARG A 275 -4.40 -8.14 0.22
CA ARG A 275 -4.66 -7.15 -0.84
C ARG A 275 -4.21 -7.68 -2.19
N LYS A 276 -5.16 -7.97 -3.08
CA LYS A 276 -4.91 -8.61 -4.39
C LYS A 276 -3.88 -7.88 -5.25
N ASN A 277 -3.90 -6.53 -5.23
CA ASN A 277 -3.02 -5.72 -6.08
C ASN A 277 -1.53 -5.83 -5.72
N VAL A 278 -1.19 -6.30 -4.53
CA VAL A 278 0.20 -6.50 -4.10
C VAL A 278 0.92 -7.54 -4.97
N VAL A 279 0.19 -8.48 -5.56
CA VAL A 279 0.78 -9.50 -6.46
C VAL A 279 1.51 -8.85 -7.64
N TYR A 280 1.00 -7.76 -8.20
CA TYR A 280 1.68 -7.03 -9.28
C TYR A 280 3.01 -6.45 -8.81
N GLY A 281 3.03 -5.85 -7.61
CA GLY A 281 4.27 -5.38 -6.99
C GLY A 281 5.28 -6.49 -6.74
N VAL A 282 4.82 -7.68 -6.32
CA VAL A 282 5.67 -8.86 -6.13
C VAL A 282 6.28 -9.34 -7.44
N VAL A 283 5.52 -9.33 -8.54
CA VAL A 283 6.02 -9.69 -9.87
C VAL A 283 7.09 -8.70 -10.34
N VAL A 284 6.80 -7.39 -10.27
CA VAL A 284 7.76 -6.34 -10.65
C VAL A 284 9.03 -6.40 -9.81
N PHE A 285 8.88 -6.55 -8.49
CA PHE A 285 10.02 -6.70 -7.59
C PHE A 285 10.81 -7.98 -7.86
N GLY A 286 10.13 -9.09 -8.15
CA GLY A 286 10.75 -10.36 -8.51
C GLY A 286 11.59 -10.25 -9.77
N ILE A 287 11.06 -9.64 -10.83
CA ILE A 287 11.80 -9.38 -12.08
C ILE A 287 13.01 -8.48 -11.80
N SER A 288 12.82 -7.37 -11.10
CA SER A 288 13.90 -6.44 -10.73
C SER A 288 14.99 -7.14 -9.91
N SER A 289 14.60 -7.99 -8.97
CA SER A 289 15.52 -8.78 -8.17
C SER A 289 16.34 -9.76 -9.01
N LEU A 290 15.72 -10.45 -9.98
CA LEU A 290 16.42 -11.35 -10.91
C LEU A 290 17.42 -10.62 -11.80
N LEU A 291 17.15 -9.37 -12.16
CA LEU A 291 18.04 -8.53 -12.96
C LEU A 291 19.21 -8.00 -12.13
N LEU A 292 18.94 -7.52 -10.92
CA LEU A 292 19.93 -6.82 -10.08
C LEU A 292 20.83 -7.78 -9.29
N PHE A 293 20.29 -8.92 -8.83
CA PHE A 293 21.02 -9.90 -8.03
C PHE A 293 21.33 -11.17 -8.81
N SER A 294 22.57 -11.30 -9.26
CA SER A 294 22.99 -12.44 -10.07
C SER A 294 23.08 -13.77 -9.31
N ARG A 295 23.21 -13.72 -7.98
CA ARG A 295 23.39 -14.91 -7.15
C ARG A 295 22.07 -15.66 -6.93
N LYS A 296 22.09 -16.98 -7.17
CA LYS A 296 20.96 -17.89 -6.90
C LYS A 296 19.66 -17.51 -7.63
N ARG A 297 19.73 -16.99 -8.85
CA ARG A 297 18.57 -16.57 -9.67
C ARG A 297 17.46 -17.63 -9.74
N VAL A 298 17.81 -18.89 -9.89
CA VAL A 298 16.82 -20.00 -9.95
C VAL A 298 16.03 -20.08 -8.65
N LYS A 299 16.67 -19.94 -7.47
CA LYS A 299 15.96 -19.95 -6.17
C LYS A 299 15.10 -18.70 -5.99
N GLN A 300 15.54 -17.54 -6.48
CA GLN A 300 14.74 -16.32 -6.48
C GLN A 300 13.51 -16.48 -7.37
N LEU A 301 13.67 -17.07 -8.56
CA LEU A 301 12.55 -17.36 -9.44
C LEU A 301 11.54 -18.30 -8.75
N PHE A 302 11.99 -19.38 -8.12
CA PHE A 302 11.11 -20.28 -7.35
C PHE A 302 10.43 -19.58 -6.19
N LEU A 303 11.09 -18.66 -5.51
CA LEU A 303 10.49 -17.88 -4.43
C LEU A 303 9.32 -17.04 -4.95
N PHE A 304 9.56 -16.18 -5.95
CA PHE A 304 8.54 -15.25 -6.43
C PHE A 304 7.43 -15.96 -7.24
N ALA A 305 7.79 -16.91 -8.09
CA ALA A 305 6.82 -17.75 -8.79
C ALA A 305 5.98 -18.57 -7.79
N GLY A 306 6.60 -19.14 -6.76
CA GLY A 306 5.92 -19.86 -5.70
C GLY A 306 4.91 -18.99 -4.94
N VAL A 307 5.23 -17.71 -4.68
CA VAL A 307 4.28 -16.77 -4.08
C VAL A 307 3.07 -16.56 -4.99
N VAL A 308 3.29 -16.28 -6.28
CA VAL A 308 2.20 -16.05 -7.24
C VAL A 308 1.32 -17.30 -7.36
N VAL A 309 1.93 -18.48 -7.51
CA VAL A 309 1.20 -19.75 -7.59
C VAL A 309 0.42 -20.02 -6.31
N SER A 310 1.03 -19.81 -5.14
CA SER A 310 0.34 -19.99 -3.85
C SER A 310 -0.86 -19.05 -3.72
N CYS A 311 -0.72 -17.79 -4.12
CA CYS A 311 -1.84 -16.84 -4.11
C CYS A 311 -2.99 -17.29 -5.02
N ILE A 312 -2.68 -17.76 -6.23
CA ILE A 312 -3.69 -18.26 -7.17
C ILE A 312 -4.41 -19.48 -6.59
N LEU A 313 -3.65 -20.45 -6.07
CA LEU A 313 -4.21 -21.69 -5.53
C LEU A 313 -5.07 -21.44 -4.29
N ILE A 314 -4.59 -20.61 -3.35
CA ILE A 314 -5.33 -20.30 -2.12
C ILE A 314 -6.60 -19.51 -2.46
N ASN A 315 -6.52 -18.48 -3.33
CA ASN A 315 -7.71 -17.73 -3.71
C ASN A 315 -8.74 -18.60 -4.45
N LYS A 316 -8.29 -19.46 -5.39
CA LYS A 316 -9.21 -20.42 -6.06
C LYS A 316 -9.80 -21.41 -5.07
N GLY A 317 -8.99 -21.91 -4.14
CA GLY A 317 -9.47 -22.82 -3.08
C GLY A 317 -10.51 -22.17 -2.18
N LEU A 318 -10.32 -20.90 -1.79
CA LEU A 318 -11.28 -20.14 -1.00
C LEU A 318 -12.56 -19.85 -1.80
N LEU A 319 -12.46 -19.49 -3.09
CA LEU A 319 -13.61 -19.29 -3.96
C LEU A 319 -14.48 -20.54 -4.03
N LEU A 320 -13.86 -21.71 -4.25
CA LEU A 320 -14.57 -22.99 -4.34
C LEU A 320 -15.14 -23.43 -2.99
N ALA A 321 -14.38 -23.26 -1.90
CA ALA A 321 -14.80 -23.71 -0.56
C ALA A 321 -15.95 -22.88 0.02
N LEU A 322 -16.07 -21.62 -0.38
CA LEU A 322 -17.11 -20.69 0.10
C LEU A 322 -18.24 -20.49 -0.93
N ASP A 323 -18.19 -21.19 -2.07
CA ASP A 323 -19.07 -20.94 -3.22
C ASP A 323 -19.18 -19.44 -3.54
N ALA A 324 -18.02 -18.77 -3.52
CA ALA A 324 -17.94 -17.32 -3.58
C ALA A 324 -18.01 -16.82 -5.03
N GLU A 325 -18.74 -15.74 -5.24
CA GLU A 325 -18.81 -15.07 -6.52
C GLU A 325 -17.47 -14.40 -6.87
N PRO A 326 -17.05 -14.43 -8.14
CA PRO A 326 -15.90 -13.65 -8.60
C PRO A 326 -16.13 -12.16 -8.32
N GLY A 327 -15.08 -11.45 -7.89
CA GLY A 327 -15.14 -10.00 -7.72
C GLY A 327 -15.43 -9.31 -9.05
N GLU A 328 -16.12 -8.22 -8.98
CA GLU A 328 -16.53 -7.44 -10.16
C GLU A 328 -15.33 -6.95 -10.96
N VAL A 329 -15.42 -7.04 -12.28
CA VAL A 329 -14.42 -6.55 -13.22
C VAL A 329 -14.32 -5.01 -13.18
N ASP A 330 -15.37 -4.36 -12.73
CA ASP A 330 -15.50 -2.91 -12.59
C ASP A 330 -14.36 -2.27 -11.81
N GLU A 331 -13.84 -2.95 -10.78
CA GLU A 331 -12.69 -2.45 -10.02
C GLU A 331 -11.44 -2.26 -10.89
N ALA A 332 -11.23 -3.13 -11.87
CA ALA A 332 -10.11 -3.01 -12.79
C ALA A 332 -10.34 -1.90 -13.84
N LEU A 333 -11.58 -1.50 -14.05
CA LEU A 333 -11.99 -0.51 -15.04
C LEU A 333 -12.21 0.90 -14.44
N CYS A 334 -12.07 1.08 -13.13
CA CYS A 334 -12.23 2.38 -12.47
C CYS A 334 -11.42 3.51 -13.12
N VAL A 335 -10.15 3.26 -13.47
CA VAL A 335 -9.30 4.27 -14.12
C VAL A 335 -9.79 4.61 -15.52
N PRO A 336 -10.05 3.64 -16.42
CA PRO A 336 -10.69 3.93 -17.71
C PRO A 336 -12.01 4.71 -17.60
N TYR A 337 -12.88 4.35 -16.66
CA TYR A 337 -14.15 5.05 -16.46
C TYR A 337 -13.94 6.49 -16.04
N GLN A 338 -13.08 6.75 -15.08
CA GLN A 338 -12.73 8.09 -14.62
C GLN A 338 -12.13 8.94 -15.75
N GLN A 339 -11.28 8.37 -16.57
CA GLN A 339 -10.64 9.09 -17.68
C GLN A 339 -11.64 9.50 -18.76
N ILE A 340 -12.59 8.63 -19.12
CA ILE A 340 -13.64 8.94 -20.09
C ILE A 340 -14.61 9.97 -19.50
N ALA A 341 -15.02 9.82 -18.23
CA ALA A 341 -15.91 10.77 -17.58
C ALA A 341 -15.26 12.15 -17.46
N ARG A 342 -13.98 12.21 -17.07
CA ARG A 342 -13.21 13.45 -17.03
C ARG A 342 -13.14 14.12 -18.42
N LEU A 343 -12.90 13.34 -19.47
CA LEU A 343 -12.88 13.86 -20.85
C LEU A 343 -14.21 14.49 -21.21
N TYR A 344 -15.33 13.84 -20.88
CA TYR A 344 -16.66 14.38 -21.13
C TYR A 344 -16.92 15.67 -20.36
N VAL A 345 -16.57 15.70 -19.07
CA VAL A 345 -16.76 16.90 -18.22
C VAL A 345 -15.88 18.07 -18.67
N GLU A 346 -14.63 17.83 -19.10
CA GLU A 346 -13.70 18.91 -19.49
C GLU A 346 -13.89 19.40 -20.93
N LYS A 347 -14.36 18.56 -21.86
CA LYS A 347 -14.40 18.86 -23.29
C LYS A 347 -15.80 18.78 -23.90
N GLY A 348 -16.76 18.22 -23.18
CA GLY A 348 -18.13 18.06 -23.70
C GLY A 348 -18.24 16.97 -24.77
N GLU A 349 -19.38 16.99 -25.45
CA GLU A 349 -19.71 16.07 -26.54
C GLU A 349 -18.78 16.25 -27.75
N ASP A 350 -18.24 17.43 -27.97
CA ASP A 350 -17.33 17.74 -29.08
C ASP A 350 -16.03 16.93 -29.06
N ALA A 351 -15.71 16.32 -27.92
CA ALA A 351 -14.56 15.40 -27.79
C ALA A 351 -14.79 14.03 -28.46
N PHE A 352 -16.04 13.71 -28.81
CA PHE A 352 -16.46 12.40 -29.32
C PHE A 352 -17.03 12.54 -30.73
N THR A 353 -16.73 11.59 -31.62
CA THR A 353 -17.48 11.47 -32.85
C THR A 353 -18.89 10.93 -32.57
N GLU A 354 -19.83 11.10 -33.48
CA GLU A 354 -21.18 10.54 -33.33
C GLU A 354 -21.16 9.02 -33.04
N GLU A 355 -20.31 8.29 -33.75
CA GLU A 355 -20.15 6.83 -33.54
C GLU A 355 -19.58 6.50 -32.14
N GLU A 356 -18.62 7.28 -31.66
CA GLU A 356 -18.02 7.13 -30.33
C GLU A 356 -19.00 7.50 -29.22
N TYR A 357 -19.80 8.53 -29.44
CA TYR A 357 -20.83 8.95 -28.51
C TYR A 357 -21.93 7.91 -28.38
N GLN A 358 -22.39 7.32 -29.50
CA GLN A 358 -23.33 6.21 -29.51
C GLN A 358 -22.75 4.93 -28.87
N LEU A 359 -21.46 4.66 -29.12
CA LEU A 359 -20.78 3.53 -28.46
C LEU A 359 -20.78 3.71 -26.94
N LEU A 360 -20.39 4.89 -26.46
CA LEU A 360 -20.39 5.22 -25.03
C LEU A 360 -21.80 5.12 -24.43
N GLY A 361 -22.82 5.64 -25.11
CA GLY A 361 -24.20 5.62 -24.68
C GLY A 361 -24.81 4.21 -24.53
N ARG A 362 -24.23 3.18 -25.18
CA ARG A 362 -24.64 1.78 -24.97
C ARG A 362 -24.25 1.24 -23.58
N VAL A 363 -23.24 1.83 -22.95
CA VAL A 363 -22.72 1.39 -21.64
C VAL A 363 -23.17 2.34 -20.53
N VAL A 364 -23.10 3.63 -20.77
CA VAL A 364 -23.49 4.64 -19.78
C VAL A 364 -24.16 5.83 -20.49
N PRO A 365 -25.35 6.25 -20.01
CA PRO A 365 -25.95 7.50 -20.47
C PRO A 365 -24.95 8.65 -20.27
N PRO A 366 -24.65 9.43 -21.32
CA PRO A 366 -23.61 10.47 -21.22
C PRO A 366 -23.85 11.52 -20.12
N GLU A 367 -25.11 11.83 -19.81
CA GLU A 367 -25.49 12.69 -18.70
C GLU A 367 -25.02 12.16 -17.33
N ASN A 368 -24.89 10.85 -17.16
CA ASN A 368 -24.39 10.23 -15.94
C ASN A 368 -22.89 10.42 -15.76
N LEU A 369 -22.14 10.77 -16.81
CA LEU A 369 -20.72 11.12 -16.72
C LEU A 369 -20.47 12.41 -15.95
N LEU A 370 -21.48 13.28 -15.83
CA LEU A 370 -21.43 14.48 -15.02
C LEU A 370 -21.28 14.18 -13.50
N CYS A 371 -21.52 12.94 -13.07
CA CYS A 371 -21.23 12.47 -11.72
C CYS A 371 -19.71 12.27 -11.46
N TYR A 372 -18.85 12.65 -12.42
CA TYR A 372 -17.41 12.55 -12.26
C TYR A 372 -16.92 13.30 -11.02
N ASP A 373 -16.19 12.60 -10.16
CA ASP A 373 -15.46 13.18 -9.03
C ASP A 373 -13.98 12.73 -9.14
N PRO A 374 -13.03 13.66 -9.22
CA PRO A 374 -11.61 13.32 -9.36
C PRO A 374 -11.01 12.61 -8.16
N VAL A 375 -11.69 12.61 -7.01
CA VAL A 375 -11.23 11.99 -5.76
C VAL A 375 -11.87 10.63 -5.53
N MET A 376 -13.11 10.44 -6.03
CA MET A 376 -13.90 9.24 -5.76
C MET A 376 -14.45 8.63 -7.04
N ALA A 377 -14.10 7.37 -7.31
CA ALA A 377 -14.55 6.65 -8.51
C ALA A 377 -15.93 6.01 -8.37
N ASP A 378 -16.46 5.88 -7.15
CA ASP A 378 -17.66 5.07 -6.88
C ASP A 378 -18.90 5.56 -7.63
N GLY A 379 -19.10 6.87 -7.74
CA GLY A 379 -20.22 7.43 -8.46
C GLY A 379 -20.19 7.08 -9.96
N ILE A 380 -19.04 7.20 -10.60
CA ILE A 380 -18.87 6.83 -12.01
C ILE A 380 -18.92 5.32 -12.19
N LYS A 381 -18.26 4.56 -11.32
CA LYS A 381 -18.28 3.10 -11.36
C LYS A 381 -19.72 2.57 -11.33
N ALA A 382 -20.55 3.04 -10.40
CA ALA A 382 -21.95 2.62 -10.29
C ALA A 382 -22.76 2.87 -11.59
N ASN A 383 -22.47 3.95 -12.31
CA ASN A 383 -23.11 4.24 -13.58
C ASN A 383 -22.64 3.32 -14.73
N PHE A 384 -21.37 2.97 -14.77
CA PHE A 384 -20.81 2.05 -15.77
C PHE A 384 -21.18 0.58 -15.48
N SER A 385 -21.37 0.20 -14.22
CA SER A 385 -21.71 -1.18 -13.82
C SER A 385 -22.97 -1.69 -14.49
N GLN A 386 -23.93 -0.83 -14.75
CA GLN A 386 -25.19 -1.19 -15.44
C GLN A 386 -24.96 -1.66 -16.88
N GLY A 387 -24.00 -1.05 -17.58
CA GLY A 387 -23.62 -1.40 -18.95
C GLY A 387 -22.43 -2.36 -19.06
N LEU A 388 -21.92 -2.85 -17.93
CA LEU A 388 -20.76 -3.74 -17.91
C LEU A 388 -20.90 -4.98 -18.80
N PRO A 389 -22.05 -5.69 -18.86
CA PRO A 389 -22.23 -6.81 -19.77
C PRO A 389 -21.97 -6.42 -21.23
N VAL A 390 -22.54 -5.29 -21.68
CA VAL A 390 -22.38 -4.77 -23.04
C VAL A 390 -20.93 -4.41 -23.33
N LEU A 391 -20.25 -3.80 -22.35
CA LEU A 391 -18.82 -3.49 -22.44
C LEU A 391 -17.98 -4.76 -22.59
N LEU A 392 -18.24 -5.78 -21.80
CA LEU A 392 -17.49 -7.04 -21.81
C LEU A 392 -17.69 -7.85 -23.08
N GLU A 393 -18.89 -7.84 -23.67
CA GLU A 393 -19.16 -8.44 -24.98
C GLU A 393 -18.35 -7.76 -26.09
N ASN A 394 -18.18 -6.43 -26.00
CA ASN A 394 -17.50 -5.62 -27.01
C ASN A 394 -16.16 -5.03 -26.53
N LYS A 395 -15.49 -5.71 -25.60
CA LYS A 395 -14.26 -5.23 -24.93
C LYS A 395 -13.16 -4.74 -25.88
N GLY A 396 -13.04 -5.34 -27.07
CA GLY A 396 -12.03 -4.93 -28.05
C GLY A 396 -12.33 -3.57 -28.71
N GLU A 397 -13.60 -3.23 -28.87
CA GLU A 397 -14.06 -1.96 -29.40
C GLU A 397 -13.88 -0.85 -28.35
N TYR A 398 -14.30 -1.10 -27.11
CA TYR A 398 -14.13 -0.17 -25.99
C TYR A 398 -12.66 0.07 -25.64
N LEU A 399 -11.80 -0.95 -25.70
CA LEU A 399 -10.38 -0.77 -25.48
C LEU A 399 -9.74 0.13 -26.56
N ARG A 400 -10.10 -0.09 -27.82
CA ARG A 400 -9.63 0.77 -28.93
C ARG A 400 -10.12 2.22 -28.79
N PHE A 401 -11.39 2.40 -28.45
CA PHE A 401 -11.99 3.69 -28.15
C PHE A 401 -11.23 4.41 -27.02
N TRP A 402 -11.04 3.75 -25.88
CA TRP A 402 -10.32 4.31 -24.73
C TRP A 402 -8.88 4.70 -25.08
N LEU A 403 -8.12 3.82 -25.75
CA LEU A 403 -6.74 4.10 -26.19
C LEU A 403 -6.68 5.27 -27.18
N LYS A 404 -7.61 5.33 -28.14
CA LYS A 404 -7.69 6.43 -29.12
C LYS A 404 -7.92 7.77 -28.41
N LYS A 405 -8.83 7.83 -27.46
CA LYS A 405 -9.09 9.04 -26.68
C LYS A 405 -7.89 9.44 -25.82
N GLY A 406 -7.19 8.49 -25.22
CA GLY A 406 -5.96 8.76 -24.49
C GLY A 406 -4.84 9.34 -25.37
N MET A 407 -4.72 8.88 -26.61
CA MET A 407 -3.76 9.45 -27.58
C MET A 407 -4.18 10.85 -28.07
N GLN A 408 -5.49 11.10 -28.22
CA GLN A 408 -6.01 12.40 -28.64
C GLN A 408 -5.95 13.46 -27.53
N TYR A 409 -6.19 13.07 -26.29
CA TYR A 409 -6.28 13.95 -25.12
C TYR A 409 -5.37 13.47 -23.96
N PRO A 410 -4.06 13.36 -24.18
CA PRO A 410 -3.15 12.79 -23.17
C PRO A 410 -3.14 13.59 -21.85
N GLY A 411 -3.31 14.90 -21.91
CA GLY A 411 -3.38 15.76 -20.72
C GLY A 411 -4.62 15.55 -19.85
N VAL A 412 -5.69 15.00 -20.41
CA VAL A 412 -6.90 14.65 -19.64
C VAL A 412 -6.73 13.28 -18.96
N TYR A 413 -5.95 12.39 -19.59
CA TYR A 413 -5.73 11.03 -19.09
C TYR A 413 -4.66 10.94 -17.98
N LEU A 414 -3.83 11.98 -17.82
CA LEU A 414 -2.81 12.09 -16.77
C LEU A 414 -3.34 12.78 -15.53
#